data_31729aa3cff92ca553bef90e545b339e
#
_entry.id   31729aa3cff92ca553bef90e545b339e
#
_cell.length_a   1.000
_cell.length_b   1.000
_cell.length_c   1.000
_cell.angle_alpha   90.00
_cell.angle_beta   90.00
_cell.angle_gamma   90.00
#
_symmetry.space_group_name_H-M   'P 1'
#
loop_
_entity.id
_entity.type
_entity.pdbx_description
1 polymer ?
#
loop_
_entity_poly.entity_id
_entity_poly.type
_entity_poly.pdbx_seq_one_letter_code
_entity_poly.pdbx_strand_id
1 'polypeptide(L)'
;MSSDLANRASELLGGVRGMERKVHPNDDVNKSQSSNDVFPTAMHVAALLALRKQLIPQLKTLTQTLSEKSRAFADIVKIGRTHLQDATPLTLGQEISGWVAMLEHNLKQIGRASCRERV
;
A
#
# COMPACT_ATOMS: atom_id res chain seq x y z
N MET A 1 6.76 12.82 17.26
CA MET A 1 7.16 13.32 15.92
C MET A 1 8.28 14.35 15.96
N SER A 2 8.10 15.55 16.54
CA SER A 2 9.20 16.56 16.61
C SER A 2 10.45 16.02 17.30
N SER A 3 10.28 15.27 18.41
CA SER A 3 11.38 14.63 19.12
C SER A 3 12.10 13.56 18.28
N ASP A 4 11.39 12.81 17.45
CA ASP A 4 11.99 11.77 16.61
C ASP A 4 12.79 12.40 15.47
N LEU A 5 12.27 13.48 14.86
CA LEU A 5 12.98 14.26 13.85
C LEU A 5 14.25 14.91 14.43
N ALA A 6 14.14 15.52 15.62
CA ALA A 6 15.27 16.12 16.30
C ALA A 6 16.34 15.07 16.67
N ASN A 7 15.92 13.89 17.14
CA ASN A 7 16.84 12.77 17.40
C ASN A 7 17.54 12.32 16.14
N ARG A 8 16.79 12.12 15.04
CA ARG A 8 17.37 11.69 13.77
C ARG A 8 18.32 12.74 13.18
N ALA A 9 17.95 14.01 13.24
CA ALA A 9 18.81 15.10 12.82
C ALA A 9 20.12 15.17 13.65
N SER A 10 19.99 14.99 14.97
CA SER A 10 21.15 14.96 15.87
C SER A 10 22.10 13.79 15.56
N GLU A 11 21.55 12.60 15.28
CA GLU A 11 22.35 11.44 14.84
C GLU A 11 23.12 11.73 13.53
N LEU A 12 22.45 12.32 12.53
CA LEU A 12 23.07 12.68 11.25
C LEU A 12 24.18 13.71 11.40
N LEU A 13 24.11 14.55 12.42
CA LEU A 13 25.12 15.55 12.77
C LEU A 13 26.22 15.00 13.71
N GLY A 14 26.23 13.69 13.95
CA GLY A 14 27.22 13.01 14.79
C GLY A 14 26.98 13.17 16.29
N GLY A 15 25.74 13.45 16.70
CA GLY A 15 25.29 13.45 18.10
C GLY A 15 24.72 12.09 18.53
N VAL A 16 24.36 11.97 19.81
CA VAL A 16 23.74 10.77 20.39
C VAL A 16 22.24 11.00 20.57
N ARG A 17 21.46 9.97 20.25
CA ARG A 17 20.00 9.99 20.38
C ARG A 17 19.58 10.21 21.85
N GLY A 18 18.78 11.20 22.09
CA GLY A 18 18.24 11.50 23.43
C GLY A 18 19.16 12.24 24.37
N MET A 19 20.46 12.30 24.11
CA MET A 19 21.48 13.00 24.91
C MET A 19 22.26 13.95 24.01
N GLU A 20 22.66 15.12 24.54
CA GLU A 20 23.43 16.13 23.79
C GLU A 20 22.86 16.45 22.40
N ARG A 21 21.57 16.74 22.35
CA ARG A 21 20.88 17.03 21.10
C ARG A 21 21.45 18.28 20.44
N LYS A 22 22.01 18.13 19.28
CA LYS A 22 22.44 19.27 18.43
C LYS A 22 21.25 20.01 17.81
N VAL A 23 20.09 19.35 17.77
CA VAL A 23 18.83 19.91 17.25
C VAL A 23 17.77 19.76 18.32
N HIS A 24 17.15 20.86 18.76
CA HIS A 24 16.13 20.84 19.80
C HIS A 24 14.74 20.65 19.21
N PRO A 25 13.89 19.78 19.78
CA PRO A 25 12.55 19.47 19.21
C PRO A 25 11.63 20.69 19.08
N ASN A 26 11.64 21.59 20.06
CA ASN A 26 10.75 22.75 20.08
C ASN A 26 11.36 23.97 19.43
N ASP A 27 12.66 24.20 19.64
CA ASP A 27 13.32 25.43 19.21
C ASP A 27 13.74 25.39 17.74
N ASP A 28 14.08 24.19 17.23
CA ASP A 28 14.57 24.04 15.88
C ASP A 28 13.55 23.35 14.96
N VAL A 29 12.90 22.25 15.42
CA VAL A 29 12.01 21.42 14.58
C VAL A 29 10.57 21.92 14.59
N ASN A 30 10.03 22.29 15.77
CA ASN A 30 8.62 22.68 15.91
C ASN A 30 8.40 24.20 15.67
N LYS A 31 9.29 24.85 14.97
CA LYS A 31 9.21 26.28 14.68
C LYS A 31 8.19 26.54 13.56
N SER A 32 7.26 27.46 13.81
CA SER A 32 6.27 27.93 12.82
C SER A 32 5.41 26.80 12.20
N GLN A 33 5.14 25.72 12.93
CA GLN A 33 4.30 24.62 12.48
C GLN A 33 3.22 24.24 13.50
N SER A 34 2.11 23.70 13.02
CA SER A 34 1.06 23.08 13.83
C SER A 34 1.16 21.57 13.76
N SER A 35 1.15 20.89 14.92
CA SER A 35 1.09 19.43 14.99
C SER A 35 -0.22 18.88 14.39
N ASN A 36 -1.30 19.67 14.45
CA ASN A 36 -2.61 19.30 13.90
C ASN A 36 -2.63 19.29 12.36
N ASP A 37 -1.67 19.93 11.72
CA ASP A 37 -1.51 19.96 10.27
C ASP A 37 -0.39 19.00 9.81
N VAL A 38 0.78 19.14 10.39
CA VAL A 38 1.99 18.39 9.97
C VAL A 38 1.85 16.87 10.20
N PHE A 39 1.23 16.44 11.30
CA PHE A 39 1.08 15.02 11.61
C PHE A 39 0.15 14.30 10.61
N PRO A 40 -1.09 14.77 10.34
CA PRO A 40 -1.93 14.17 9.33
C PRO A 40 -1.28 14.20 7.94
N THR A 41 -0.65 15.32 7.57
CA THR A 41 0.07 15.41 6.29
C THR A 41 1.16 14.36 6.16
N ALA A 42 1.97 14.15 7.21
CA ALA A 42 3.00 13.12 7.23
C ALA A 42 2.41 11.71 7.10
N MET A 43 1.26 11.44 7.74
CA MET A 43 0.54 10.16 7.60
C MET A 43 0.08 9.93 6.16
N HIS A 44 -0.53 10.92 5.51
CA HIS A 44 -0.97 10.83 4.12
C HIS A 44 0.20 10.60 3.16
N VAL A 45 1.29 11.33 3.34
CA VAL A 45 2.51 11.14 2.52
C VAL A 45 3.10 9.74 2.71
N ALA A 46 3.20 9.27 3.96
CA ALA A 46 3.72 7.94 4.27
C ALA A 46 2.84 6.83 3.67
N ALA A 47 1.53 6.95 3.81
CA ALA A 47 0.58 6.01 3.21
C ALA A 47 0.68 5.99 1.68
N LEU A 48 0.74 7.16 1.05
CA LEU A 48 0.88 7.27 -0.41
C LEU A 48 2.20 6.64 -0.90
N LEU A 49 3.29 6.84 -0.20
CA LEU A 49 4.59 6.24 -0.53
C LEU A 49 4.55 4.72 -0.39
N ALA A 50 3.96 4.19 0.68
CA ALA A 50 3.80 2.76 0.89
C ALA A 50 2.93 2.11 -0.21
N LEU A 51 1.81 2.74 -0.55
CA LEU A 51 0.94 2.30 -1.64
C LEU A 51 1.69 2.25 -2.97
N ARG A 52 2.36 3.34 -3.35
CA ARG A 52 3.05 3.46 -4.65
C ARG A 52 4.30 2.59 -4.76
N LYS A 53 5.11 2.51 -3.69
CA LYS A 53 6.41 1.82 -3.75
C LYS A 53 6.31 0.33 -3.41
N GLN A 54 5.31 -0.08 -2.65
CA GLN A 54 5.19 -1.45 -2.15
C GLN A 54 3.92 -2.13 -2.65
N LEU A 55 2.74 -1.66 -2.27
CA LEU A 55 1.49 -2.38 -2.51
C LEU A 55 1.16 -2.51 -4.00
N ILE A 56 1.14 -1.41 -4.74
CA ILE A 56 0.76 -1.43 -6.16
C ILE A 56 1.69 -2.31 -7.01
N PRO A 57 3.02 -2.27 -6.88
CA PRO A 57 3.90 -3.18 -7.60
C PRO A 57 3.64 -4.66 -7.27
N GLN A 58 3.45 -5.00 -6.00
CA GLN A 58 3.17 -6.38 -5.58
C GLN A 58 1.83 -6.89 -6.12
N LEU A 59 0.78 -6.06 -6.08
CA LEU A 59 -0.52 -6.40 -6.66
C LEU A 59 -0.44 -6.60 -8.18
N LYS A 60 0.33 -5.80 -8.88
CA LYS A 60 0.57 -5.99 -10.33
C LYS A 60 1.26 -7.30 -10.62
N THR A 61 2.31 -7.65 -9.86
CA THR A 61 3.01 -8.93 -9.99
C THR A 61 2.06 -10.11 -9.72
N LEU A 62 1.26 -10.03 -8.66
CA LEU A 62 0.26 -11.05 -8.35
C LEU A 62 -0.77 -11.20 -9.47
N THR A 63 -1.30 -10.11 -9.98
CA THR A 63 -2.27 -10.10 -11.09
C THR A 63 -1.69 -10.74 -12.33
N GLN A 64 -0.45 -10.44 -12.68
CA GLN A 64 0.24 -11.04 -13.81
C GLN A 64 0.41 -12.55 -13.62
N THR A 65 0.92 -12.98 -12.47
CA THR A 65 1.11 -14.42 -12.16
C THR A 65 -0.21 -15.19 -12.23
N LEU A 66 -1.30 -14.62 -11.68
CA LEU A 66 -2.63 -15.25 -11.77
C LEU A 66 -3.14 -15.28 -13.21
N SER A 67 -2.91 -14.25 -14.01
CA SER A 67 -3.29 -14.22 -15.43
C SER A 67 -2.57 -15.30 -16.23
N GLU A 68 -1.28 -15.51 -15.99
CA GLU A 68 -0.51 -16.59 -16.61
C GLU A 68 -1.05 -17.97 -16.22
N LYS A 69 -1.35 -18.17 -14.93
CA LYS A 69 -1.96 -19.42 -14.44
C LYS A 69 -3.36 -19.64 -14.99
N SER A 70 -4.17 -18.59 -15.11
CA SER A 70 -5.50 -18.67 -15.74
C SER A 70 -5.42 -19.21 -17.16
N ARG A 71 -4.44 -18.77 -17.95
CA ARG A 71 -4.22 -19.26 -19.31
C ARG A 71 -3.69 -20.70 -19.31
N ALA A 72 -2.74 -21.01 -18.44
CA ALA A 72 -2.18 -22.36 -18.35
C ALA A 72 -3.21 -23.43 -17.93
N PHE A 73 -4.23 -23.04 -17.18
CA PHE A 73 -5.26 -23.95 -16.67
C PHE A 73 -6.62 -23.79 -17.39
N ALA A 74 -6.61 -23.21 -18.58
CA ALA A 74 -7.84 -22.95 -19.34
C ALA A 74 -8.61 -24.23 -19.70
N ASP A 75 -7.90 -25.35 -19.89
CA ASP A 75 -8.48 -26.63 -20.31
C ASP A 75 -8.79 -27.58 -19.14
N ILE A 76 -8.48 -27.19 -17.89
CA ILE A 76 -8.74 -28.02 -16.73
C ILE A 76 -10.19 -27.81 -16.29
N VAL A 77 -11.05 -28.76 -16.61
CA VAL A 77 -12.46 -28.74 -16.20
C VAL A 77 -12.61 -29.11 -14.72
N LYS A 78 -13.39 -28.34 -14.00
CA LYS A 78 -13.77 -28.60 -12.61
C LYS A 78 -15.26 -28.33 -12.37
N ILE A 79 -15.79 -28.83 -11.28
CA ILE A 79 -17.13 -28.49 -10.87
C ILE A 79 -17.16 -27.10 -10.16
N GLY A 80 -18.11 -26.26 -10.54
CA GLY A 80 -18.44 -25.07 -9.77
C GLY A 80 -19.18 -25.42 -8.48
N ARG A 81 -19.19 -24.51 -7.50
CA ARG A 81 -19.90 -24.70 -6.23
C ARG A 81 -20.65 -23.46 -5.84
N THR A 82 -21.91 -23.66 -5.39
CA THR A 82 -22.74 -22.63 -4.77
C THR A 82 -23.44 -23.25 -3.57
N HIS A 83 -23.58 -22.53 -2.48
CA HIS A 83 -24.22 -23.04 -1.25
C HIS A 83 -23.64 -24.37 -0.76
N LEU A 84 -22.33 -24.60 -0.92
CA LEU A 84 -21.65 -25.87 -0.60
C LEU A 84 -22.14 -27.08 -1.42
N GLN A 85 -22.88 -26.85 -2.49
CA GLN A 85 -23.39 -27.86 -3.43
C GLN A 85 -22.68 -27.76 -4.78
N ASP A 86 -22.67 -28.85 -5.51
CA ASP A 86 -22.17 -28.88 -6.87
C ASP A 86 -23.04 -28.02 -7.79
N ALA A 87 -22.41 -27.20 -8.61
CA ALA A 87 -23.04 -26.30 -9.57
C ALA A 87 -22.55 -26.63 -11.00
N THR A 88 -22.71 -25.68 -11.90
CA THR A 88 -22.30 -25.84 -13.30
C THR A 88 -20.81 -26.08 -13.43
N PRO A 89 -20.37 -26.95 -14.35
CA PRO A 89 -18.96 -27.10 -14.68
C PRO A 89 -18.35 -25.80 -15.20
N LEU A 90 -17.11 -25.56 -14.83
CA LEU A 90 -16.29 -24.43 -15.32
C LEU A 90 -14.84 -24.88 -15.42
N THR A 91 -13.98 -24.09 -16.01
CA THR A 91 -12.55 -24.37 -16.00
C THR A 91 -11.85 -23.71 -14.83
N LEU A 92 -10.75 -24.31 -14.36
CA LEU A 92 -9.90 -23.69 -13.33
C LEU A 92 -9.35 -22.33 -13.80
N GLY A 93 -9.06 -22.22 -15.10
CA GLY A 93 -8.68 -20.94 -15.71
C GLY A 93 -9.76 -19.87 -15.56
N GLN A 94 -11.05 -20.22 -15.75
CA GLN A 94 -12.17 -19.30 -15.55
C GLN A 94 -12.28 -18.83 -14.09
N GLU A 95 -12.13 -19.73 -13.14
CA GLU A 95 -12.16 -19.35 -11.72
C GLU A 95 -11.05 -18.34 -11.39
N ILE A 96 -9.81 -18.60 -11.82
CA ILE A 96 -8.68 -17.71 -11.59
C ILE A 96 -8.87 -16.37 -12.32
N SER A 97 -9.47 -16.37 -13.51
CA SER A 97 -9.74 -15.13 -14.25
C SER A 97 -10.67 -14.18 -13.50
N GLY A 98 -11.60 -14.72 -12.71
CA GLY A 98 -12.44 -13.91 -11.79
C GLY A 98 -11.61 -13.19 -10.74
N TRP A 99 -10.60 -13.83 -10.16
CA TRP A 99 -9.70 -13.20 -9.19
C TRP A 99 -8.82 -12.12 -9.85
N VAL A 100 -8.35 -12.37 -11.08
CA VAL A 100 -7.62 -11.35 -11.87
C VAL A 100 -8.49 -10.12 -12.08
N ALA A 101 -9.74 -10.29 -12.50
CA ALA A 101 -10.66 -9.18 -12.71
C ALA A 101 -10.93 -8.37 -11.44
N MET A 102 -11.05 -9.04 -10.28
CA MET A 102 -11.21 -8.35 -8.99
C MET A 102 -9.97 -7.53 -8.63
N LEU A 103 -8.75 -8.06 -8.82
CA LEU A 103 -7.52 -7.35 -8.55
C LEU A 103 -7.33 -6.14 -9.46
N GLU A 104 -7.62 -6.28 -10.75
CA GLU A 104 -7.57 -5.16 -11.71
C GLU A 104 -8.57 -4.06 -11.38
N HIS A 105 -9.78 -4.43 -10.97
CA HIS A 105 -10.79 -3.48 -10.52
C HIS A 105 -10.32 -2.72 -9.28
N ASN A 106 -9.79 -3.42 -8.27
CA ASN A 106 -9.30 -2.82 -7.04
C ASN A 106 -8.10 -1.88 -7.30
N LEU A 107 -7.18 -2.25 -8.18
CA LEU A 107 -6.06 -1.37 -8.59
C LEU A 107 -6.56 -0.05 -9.18
N LYS A 108 -7.63 -0.08 -10.00
CA LYS A 108 -8.25 1.15 -10.53
C LYS A 108 -8.87 2.00 -9.43
N GLN A 109 -9.49 1.37 -8.42
CA GLN A 109 -10.10 2.09 -7.29
C GLN A 109 -9.03 2.76 -6.41
N ILE A 110 -7.93 2.08 -6.11
CA ILE A 110 -6.80 2.67 -5.36
C ILE A 110 -6.27 3.91 -6.09
N GLY A 111 -6.11 3.84 -7.42
CA GLY A 111 -5.70 4.99 -8.22
C GLY A 111 -6.66 6.17 -8.15
N ARG A 112 -7.97 5.92 -8.15
CA ARG A 112 -9.01 6.96 -8.02
C ARG A 112 -9.04 7.58 -6.63
N ALA A 113 -8.94 6.77 -5.57
CA ALA A 113 -8.88 7.26 -4.20
C ALA A 113 -7.68 8.20 -4.00
N SER A 114 -6.50 7.81 -4.47
CA SER A 114 -5.29 8.65 -4.41
C SER A 114 -5.41 9.98 -5.17
N CYS A 115 -6.30 10.07 -6.16
CA CYS A 115 -6.55 11.31 -6.91
C CYS A 115 -7.64 12.16 -6.29
N ARG A 116 -8.57 11.60 -5.52
CA ARG A 116 -9.71 12.32 -4.92
C ARG A 116 -9.36 13.09 -3.65
N GLU A 117 -8.32 12.70 -2.95
CA GLU A 117 -7.83 13.41 -1.76
C GLU A 117 -6.95 14.63 -2.08
N ARG A 118 -6.98 15.09 -3.34
CA ARG A 118 -6.41 16.36 -3.75
C ARG A 118 -7.47 17.47 -3.72
N VAL A 119 -8.03 17.72 -2.56
CA VAL A 119 -8.79 18.95 -2.31
C VAL A 119 -8.25 19.59 -1.06
#